data_98e64e784f96bdcd892c0d3ec902c792
#
_entry.id   98e64e784f96bdcd892c0d3ec902c792
#
_cell.length_a   1.000
_cell.length_b   1.000
_cell.length_c   1.000
_cell.angle_alpha   90.00
_cell.angle_beta   90.00
_cell.angle_gamma   90.00
#
_symmetry.space_group_name_H-M   'P 1'
#
loop_
_entity.id
_entity.type
_entity.pdbx_description
1 polymer ?
#
loop_
_entity_poly.entity_id
_entity_poly.type
_entity_poly.pdbx_seq_one_letter_code
_entity_poly.pdbx_strand_id
1 'polypeptide(L)'
;MIKWCAYCQRFMQEVEPYDDFSITHGLCHACVSEHPDPFAIDVVEHAHKLRKTFSALFDAGRREDFAAATRIVDEAIAANCRPVDLLVGMISPMLYEIGDEWKRGVLSFEDECRFTAFSEKVVELVESRIGPKPAAPIAANAALLFLMNAPGNRHDLGVHILSVWLEGQGANVQIIDGDADLDAFMDRIAAERPKCILISMALSDQRDHVAAIAQGVQALPRDVRPRVIVGGYPVKAGLIQAIAGAEFLRDAGALRSL
;
A
#
# COMPACT_ATOMS: atom_id res chain seq x y z
N MET A 1 -8.06 10.57 -1.12
CA MET A 1 -8.38 10.43 0.34
C MET A 1 -8.40 8.97 0.75
N ILE A 2 -8.03 8.67 1.98
CA ILE A 2 -7.91 7.30 2.53
C ILE A 2 -9.18 6.97 3.32
N LYS A 3 -9.99 6.06 2.81
CA LYS A 3 -11.31 5.74 3.38
C LYS A 3 -11.26 4.58 4.36
N TRP A 4 -11.74 4.82 5.58
CA TRP A 4 -11.85 3.82 6.64
C TRP A 4 -13.30 3.55 7.00
N CYS A 5 -13.58 2.34 7.46
CA CYS A 5 -14.86 2.05 8.10
C CYS A 5 -14.85 2.64 9.52
N ALA A 6 -15.71 3.60 9.78
CA ALA A 6 -15.80 4.25 11.08
C ALA A 6 -16.23 3.29 12.20
N TYR A 7 -16.98 2.24 11.89
CA TYR A 7 -17.44 1.29 12.90
C TYR A 7 -16.40 0.21 13.23
N CYS A 8 -15.99 -0.63 12.26
CA CYS A 8 -15.05 -1.73 12.50
C CYS A 8 -13.58 -1.34 12.37
N GLN A 9 -13.29 -0.07 12.07
CA GLN A 9 -11.95 0.50 11.99
C GLN A 9 -11.00 -0.24 11.03
N ARG A 10 -11.53 -0.65 9.88
CA ARG A 10 -10.75 -1.28 8.79
C ARG A 10 -10.50 -0.27 7.68
N PHE A 11 -9.30 -0.29 7.14
CA PHE A 11 -9.02 0.37 5.87
C PHE A 11 -9.94 -0.23 4.80
N MET A 12 -10.62 0.62 4.03
CA MET A 12 -11.55 0.18 2.99
C MET A 12 -10.94 0.29 1.60
N GLN A 13 -10.59 1.50 1.23
CA GLN A 13 -10.12 1.87 -0.11
C GLN A 13 -9.54 3.28 -0.10
N GLU A 14 -8.94 3.65 -1.23
CA GLU A 14 -8.61 5.03 -1.53
C GLU A 14 -9.69 5.61 -2.45
N VAL A 15 -10.04 6.89 -2.27
CA VAL A 15 -11.07 7.57 -3.07
C VAL A 15 -10.56 8.91 -3.58
N GLU A 16 -11.15 9.41 -4.65
CA GLU A 16 -10.80 10.72 -5.22
C GLU A 16 -10.98 11.87 -4.21
N PRO A 17 -10.07 12.86 -4.27
CA PRO A 17 -8.84 12.90 -5.07
C PRO A 17 -7.77 11.97 -4.50
N TYR A 18 -7.05 11.22 -5.38
CA TYR A 18 -6.09 10.19 -4.97
C TYR A 18 -4.74 10.74 -4.50
N ASP A 19 -4.49 12.03 -4.72
CA ASP A 19 -3.34 12.81 -4.26
C ASP A 19 -3.61 13.57 -2.95
N ASP A 20 -4.79 13.41 -2.38
CA ASP A 20 -5.13 13.83 -1.02
C ASP A 20 -5.02 12.63 -0.08
N PHE A 21 -4.07 12.67 0.83
CA PHE A 21 -3.79 11.57 1.77
C PHE A 21 -4.52 11.71 3.11
N SER A 22 -5.46 12.64 3.21
CA SER A 22 -6.29 12.82 4.40
C SER A 22 -7.20 11.63 4.66
N ILE A 23 -7.53 11.40 5.94
CA ILE A 23 -8.42 10.34 6.37
C ILE A 23 -9.87 10.76 6.17
N THR A 24 -10.61 9.99 5.38
CA THR A 24 -12.07 10.03 5.31
C THR A 24 -12.69 8.75 5.85
N HIS A 25 -14.00 8.71 6.00
CA HIS A 25 -14.68 7.57 6.61
C HIS A 25 -16.01 7.25 5.92
N GLY A 26 -16.49 6.05 6.20
CA GLY A 26 -17.79 5.55 5.80
C GLY A 26 -18.07 4.26 6.55
N LEU A 27 -19.05 3.49 6.12
CA LEU A 27 -19.31 2.15 6.63
C LEU A 27 -18.95 1.11 5.54
N CYS A 28 -18.33 0.02 5.92
CA CYS A 28 -18.13 -1.10 5.02
C CYS A 28 -19.45 -1.88 4.85
N HIS A 29 -19.53 -2.71 3.81
CA HIS A 29 -20.75 -3.45 3.49
C HIS A 29 -21.29 -4.27 4.67
N ALA A 30 -20.42 -4.92 5.43
CA ALA A 30 -20.85 -5.69 6.61
C ALA A 30 -21.42 -4.79 7.70
N CYS A 31 -20.79 -3.64 7.98
CA CYS A 31 -21.25 -2.73 9.03
C CYS A 31 -22.53 -1.96 8.65
N VAL A 32 -22.76 -1.66 7.37
CA VAL A 32 -24.01 -1.01 6.92
C VAL A 32 -25.25 -1.84 7.25
N SER A 33 -25.16 -3.17 7.15
CA SER A 33 -26.28 -4.07 7.45
C SER A 33 -26.59 -4.16 8.94
N GLU A 34 -25.57 -4.01 9.79
CA GLU A 34 -25.70 -4.12 11.26
C GLU A 34 -25.96 -2.75 11.91
N HIS A 35 -25.48 -1.67 11.31
CA HIS A 35 -25.54 -0.29 11.81
C HIS A 35 -26.03 0.64 10.71
N PRO A 36 -27.35 0.72 10.47
CA PRO A 36 -27.92 1.47 9.36
C PRO A 36 -27.80 3.00 9.51
N ASP A 37 -27.51 3.50 10.72
CA ASP A 37 -27.32 4.93 10.97
C ASP A 37 -25.84 5.33 10.92
N PRO A 38 -25.36 5.91 9.80
CA PRO A 38 -23.97 6.36 9.66
C PRO A 38 -23.67 7.62 10.49
N PHE A 39 -24.66 8.25 11.11
CA PHE A 39 -24.52 9.43 11.97
C PHE A 39 -24.64 9.11 13.45
N ALA A 40 -24.72 7.83 13.81
CA ALA A 40 -24.69 7.42 15.21
C ALA A 40 -23.45 8.00 15.91
N ILE A 41 -23.60 8.40 17.16
CA ILE A 41 -22.57 9.13 17.92
C ILE A 41 -21.27 8.35 17.96
N ASP A 42 -21.33 7.05 18.19
CA ASP A 42 -20.16 6.14 18.21
C ASP A 42 -19.43 6.08 16.86
N VAL A 43 -20.15 6.10 15.74
CA VAL A 43 -19.57 6.14 14.39
C VAL A 43 -18.78 7.45 14.17
N VAL A 44 -19.34 8.57 14.60
CA VAL A 44 -18.71 9.89 14.49
C VAL A 44 -17.47 9.97 15.38
N GLU A 45 -17.55 9.47 16.61
CA GLU A 45 -16.42 9.42 17.55
C GLU A 45 -15.27 8.55 17.02
N HIS A 46 -15.57 7.37 16.47
CA HIS A 46 -14.58 6.48 15.86
C HIS A 46 -13.90 7.13 14.63
N ALA A 47 -14.67 7.82 13.78
CA ALA A 47 -14.13 8.56 12.66
C ALA A 47 -13.17 9.69 13.09
N HIS A 48 -13.54 10.41 14.14
CA HIS A 48 -12.69 11.43 14.73
C HIS A 48 -11.40 10.84 15.32
N LYS A 49 -11.52 9.70 16.00
CA LYS A 49 -10.38 8.98 16.56
C LYS A 49 -9.38 8.54 15.49
N LEU A 50 -9.83 8.00 14.36
CA LEU A 50 -8.96 7.61 13.24
C LEU A 50 -8.16 8.80 12.69
N ARG A 51 -8.80 9.96 12.48
CA ARG A 51 -8.10 11.17 12.04
C ARG A 51 -7.07 11.64 13.05
N LYS A 52 -7.43 11.64 14.33
CA LYS A 52 -6.51 12.01 15.42
C LYS A 52 -5.33 11.05 15.50
N THR A 53 -5.55 9.75 15.34
CA THR A 53 -4.49 8.74 15.30
C THR A 53 -3.52 9.00 14.16
N PHE A 54 -4.03 9.26 12.94
CA PHE A 54 -3.19 9.59 11.79
C PHE A 54 -2.34 10.85 12.04
N SER A 55 -2.97 11.96 12.44
CA SER A 55 -2.25 13.21 12.72
C SER A 55 -1.20 13.04 13.83
N ALA A 56 -1.54 12.34 14.91
CA ALA A 56 -0.62 12.11 16.02
C ALA A 56 0.58 11.24 15.62
N LEU A 57 0.36 10.21 14.78
CA LEU A 57 1.42 9.35 14.27
C LEU A 57 2.34 10.12 13.30
N PHE A 58 1.76 10.95 12.43
CA PHE A 58 2.49 11.81 11.51
C PHE A 58 3.36 12.83 12.26
N ASP A 59 2.80 13.48 13.28
CA ASP A 59 3.52 14.41 14.15
C ASP A 59 4.63 13.72 14.96
N ALA A 60 4.42 12.48 15.41
CA ALA A 60 5.47 11.67 16.05
C ALA A 60 6.62 11.39 15.07
N GLY A 61 6.31 11.11 13.80
CA GLY A 61 7.30 10.92 12.74
C GLY A 61 8.14 12.17 12.49
N ARG A 62 7.49 13.33 12.40
CA ARG A 62 8.21 14.62 12.24
C ARG A 62 9.14 14.95 13.40
N ARG A 63 8.86 14.44 14.60
CA ARG A 63 9.70 14.62 15.79
C ARG A 63 10.62 13.44 16.09
N GLU A 64 10.58 12.39 15.27
CA GLU A 64 11.28 11.14 15.48
C GLU A 64 10.96 10.50 16.87
N ASP A 65 9.75 10.75 17.38
CA ASP A 65 9.30 10.27 18.69
C ASP A 65 8.74 8.84 18.59
N PHE A 66 9.64 7.87 18.59
CA PHE A 66 9.28 6.46 18.50
C PHE A 66 8.48 5.96 19.70
N ALA A 67 8.71 6.53 20.90
CA ALA A 67 7.95 6.17 22.10
C ALA A 67 6.48 6.61 21.96
N ALA A 68 6.24 7.82 21.42
CA ALA A 68 4.87 8.26 21.11
C ALA A 68 4.24 7.38 20.02
N ALA A 69 4.97 7.06 18.95
CA ALA A 69 4.46 6.19 17.88
C ALA A 69 4.07 4.82 18.42
N THR A 70 4.86 4.22 19.30
CA THR A 70 4.55 2.93 19.92
C THR A 70 3.22 2.99 20.67
N ARG A 71 3.00 4.00 21.52
CA ARG A 71 1.73 4.18 22.23
C ARG A 71 0.55 4.35 21.28
N ILE A 72 0.71 5.18 20.25
CA ILE A 72 -0.35 5.47 19.27
C ILE A 72 -0.74 4.19 18.51
N VAL A 73 0.23 3.39 18.07
CA VAL A 73 -0.02 2.10 17.40
C VAL A 73 -0.74 1.13 18.34
N ASP A 74 -0.26 0.98 19.57
CA ASP A 74 -0.87 0.07 20.55
C ASP A 74 -2.31 0.52 20.91
N GLU A 75 -2.55 1.83 21.06
CA GLU A 75 -3.89 2.39 21.29
C GLU A 75 -4.83 2.17 20.08
N ALA A 76 -4.32 2.30 18.85
CA ALA A 76 -5.09 2.03 17.64
C ALA A 76 -5.51 0.55 17.55
N ILE A 77 -4.59 -0.36 17.85
CA ILE A 77 -4.85 -1.81 17.86
C ILE A 77 -5.86 -2.16 18.97
N ALA A 78 -5.70 -1.60 20.18
CA ALA A 78 -6.65 -1.76 21.27
C ALA A 78 -8.05 -1.21 20.93
N ALA A 79 -8.12 -0.23 20.02
CA ALA A 79 -9.36 0.32 19.49
C ALA A 79 -9.89 -0.45 18.26
N ASN A 80 -9.42 -1.69 18.04
CA ASN A 80 -9.86 -2.61 16.98
C ASN A 80 -9.35 -2.29 15.55
N CYS A 81 -8.36 -1.38 15.39
CA CYS A 81 -7.64 -1.30 14.11
C CYS A 81 -6.80 -2.56 13.89
N ARG A 82 -6.91 -3.18 12.72
CA ARG A 82 -6.03 -4.30 12.39
C ARG A 82 -4.62 -3.77 12.09
N PRO A 83 -3.55 -4.40 12.64
CA PRO A 83 -2.18 -3.97 12.37
C PRO A 83 -1.88 -3.81 10.87
N VAL A 84 -2.27 -4.78 10.04
CA VAL A 84 -2.06 -4.74 8.58
C VAL A 84 -2.74 -3.54 7.91
N ASP A 85 -3.88 -3.08 8.42
CA ASP A 85 -4.59 -1.92 7.86
C ASP A 85 -3.89 -0.59 8.24
N LEU A 86 -3.18 -0.54 9.37
CA LEU A 86 -2.36 0.62 9.75
C LEU A 86 -1.23 0.85 8.75
N LEU A 87 -0.64 -0.23 8.19
CA LEU A 87 0.43 -0.15 7.21
C LEU A 87 -0.01 0.61 5.95
N VAL A 88 -1.08 0.15 5.32
CA VAL A 88 -1.57 0.72 4.04
C VAL A 88 -2.43 1.96 4.25
N GLY A 89 -3.23 2.00 5.32
CA GLY A 89 -4.19 3.06 5.55
C GLY A 89 -3.68 4.24 6.37
N MET A 90 -2.48 4.15 6.98
CA MET A 90 -1.87 5.25 7.73
C MET A 90 -0.41 5.48 7.35
N ILE A 91 0.46 4.45 7.40
CA ILE A 91 1.90 4.66 7.17
C ILE A 91 2.19 4.97 5.70
N SER A 92 1.63 4.22 4.74
CA SER A 92 1.82 4.54 3.31
C SER A 92 1.36 5.95 2.93
N PRO A 93 0.19 6.45 3.36
CA PRO A 93 -0.22 7.84 3.14
C PRO A 93 0.77 8.87 3.71
N MET A 94 1.32 8.62 4.90
CA MET A 94 2.32 9.50 5.51
C MET A 94 3.59 9.60 4.66
N LEU A 95 4.05 8.47 4.09
CA LEU A 95 5.20 8.44 3.19
C LEU A 95 4.95 9.23 1.90
N TYR A 96 3.75 9.15 1.34
CA TYR A 96 3.37 9.95 0.18
C TYR A 96 3.35 11.45 0.51
N GLU A 97 2.79 11.84 1.66
CA GLU A 97 2.70 13.25 2.08
C GLU A 97 4.08 13.85 2.32
N ILE A 98 4.97 13.13 2.98
CA ILE A 98 6.37 13.57 3.19
C ILE A 98 7.10 13.69 1.84
N GLY A 99 6.93 12.74 0.92
CA GLY A 99 7.52 12.81 -0.42
C GLY A 99 6.99 13.97 -1.25
N ASP A 100 5.72 14.32 -1.10
CA ASP A 100 5.14 15.50 -1.75
C ASP A 100 5.66 16.82 -1.15
N GLU A 101 5.78 16.92 0.17
CA GLU A 101 6.38 18.07 0.84
C GLU A 101 7.85 18.29 0.43
N TRP A 102 8.62 17.21 0.31
CA TRP A 102 9.99 17.28 -0.20
C TRP A 102 10.02 17.78 -1.66
N LYS A 103 9.18 17.25 -2.54
CA LYS A 103 9.08 17.70 -3.94
C LYS A 103 8.72 19.18 -4.06
N ARG A 104 7.89 19.69 -3.16
CA ARG A 104 7.52 21.11 -3.09
C ARG A 104 8.59 21.99 -2.42
N GLY A 105 9.68 21.41 -1.93
CA GLY A 105 10.75 22.14 -1.23
C GLY A 105 10.37 22.62 0.17
N VAL A 106 9.31 22.08 0.76
CA VAL A 106 8.89 22.34 2.15
C VAL A 106 9.83 21.65 3.14
N LEU A 107 10.29 20.46 2.79
CA LEU A 107 11.25 19.66 3.56
C LEU A 107 12.56 19.48 2.78
N SER A 108 13.66 19.35 3.53
CA SER A 108 14.94 18.94 2.97
C SER A 108 14.95 17.43 2.63
N PHE A 109 15.89 17.00 1.80
CA PHE A 109 16.13 15.58 1.56
C PHE A 109 16.51 14.83 2.85
N GLU A 110 17.23 15.48 3.73
CA GLU A 110 17.62 14.90 5.03
C GLU A 110 16.40 14.67 5.94
N ASP A 111 15.43 15.60 5.95
CA ASP A 111 14.18 15.45 6.71
C ASP A 111 13.34 14.28 6.17
N GLU A 112 13.26 14.13 4.83
CA GLU A 112 12.57 13.01 4.18
C GLU A 112 13.23 11.68 4.56
N CYS A 113 14.57 11.58 4.47
CA CYS A 113 15.30 10.37 4.85
C CYS A 113 15.10 10.00 6.32
N ARG A 114 15.09 10.99 7.24
CA ARG A 114 14.82 10.75 8.68
C ARG A 114 13.41 10.23 8.90
N PHE A 115 12.43 10.82 8.23
CA PHE A 115 11.04 10.37 8.34
C PHE A 115 10.88 8.94 7.78
N THR A 116 11.54 8.62 6.67
CA THR A 116 11.54 7.27 6.10
C THR A 116 12.14 6.26 7.07
N ALA A 117 13.33 6.55 7.65
CA ALA A 117 13.96 5.68 8.65
C ALA A 117 13.12 5.52 9.93
N PHE A 118 12.40 6.57 10.36
CA PHE A 118 11.41 6.46 11.43
C PHE A 118 10.26 5.53 11.02
N SER A 119 9.74 5.67 9.80
CA SER A 119 8.62 4.87 9.29
C SER A 119 8.99 3.40 9.17
N GLU A 120 10.22 3.05 8.80
CA GLU A 120 10.73 1.67 8.81
C GLU A 120 10.61 1.04 10.20
N LYS A 121 11.04 1.74 11.25
CA LYS A 121 10.89 1.26 12.64
C LYS A 121 9.43 1.10 13.05
N VAL A 122 8.55 1.99 12.58
CA VAL A 122 7.11 1.88 12.87
C VAL A 122 6.50 0.70 12.11
N VAL A 123 6.93 0.41 10.88
CA VAL A 123 6.52 -0.79 10.14
C VAL A 123 6.93 -2.05 10.89
N GLU A 124 8.20 -2.17 11.33
CA GLU A 124 8.68 -3.28 12.15
C GLU A 124 7.87 -3.45 13.44
N LEU A 125 7.55 -2.33 14.12
CA LEU A 125 6.69 -2.34 15.29
C LEU A 125 5.31 -2.92 14.98
N VAL A 126 4.66 -2.43 13.91
CA VAL A 126 3.32 -2.91 13.50
C VAL A 126 3.37 -4.38 13.12
N GLU A 127 4.40 -4.83 12.40
CA GLU A 127 4.60 -6.25 12.06
C GLU A 127 4.73 -7.13 13.30
N SER A 128 5.43 -6.65 14.33
CA SER A 128 5.53 -7.37 15.61
C SER A 128 4.19 -7.55 16.32
N ARG A 129 3.16 -6.77 15.97
CA ARG A 129 1.78 -6.84 16.47
C ARG A 129 0.87 -7.67 15.56
N ILE A 130 1.32 -8.01 14.36
CA ILE A 130 0.64 -8.99 13.51
C ILE A 130 0.87 -10.35 14.20
N GLY A 131 -0.20 -10.98 14.64
CA GLY A 131 -0.10 -12.30 15.26
C GLY A 131 0.58 -13.31 14.33
N PRO A 132 1.01 -14.46 14.83
CA PRO A 132 1.63 -15.48 14.00
C PRO A 132 0.75 -15.76 12.78
N LYS A 133 1.36 -15.76 11.58
CA LYS A 133 0.66 -16.14 10.35
C LYS A 133 -0.09 -17.44 10.65
N PRO A 134 -1.40 -17.53 10.37
CA PRO A 134 -2.12 -18.77 10.58
C PRO A 134 -1.32 -19.88 9.90
N ALA A 135 -1.06 -20.97 10.62
CA ALA A 135 -0.38 -22.16 10.10
C ALA A 135 -1.19 -22.87 9.00
N ALA A 136 -2.33 -22.30 8.62
CA ALA A 136 -3.04 -22.72 7.40
C ALA A 136 -2.09 -22.53 6.23
N PRO A 137 -1.74 -23.60 5.51
CA PRO A 137 -0.98 -23.46 4.28
C PRO A 137 -1.72 -22.43 3.42
N ILE A 138 -0.95 -21.47 2.81
CA ILE A 138 -1.46 -20.66 1.73
C ILE A 138 -2.31 -21.59 0.90
N ALA A 139 -3.60 -21.29 0.73
CA ALA A 139 -4.51 -22.23 0.06
C ALA A 139 -3.81 -22.74 -1.18
N ALA A 140 -3.73 -24.06 -1.38
CA ALA A 140 -2.94 -24.67 -2.45
C ALA A 140 -3.26 -24.09 -3.84
N ASN A 141 -4.33 -23.30 -3.93
CA ASN A 141 -4.82 -22.59 -5.12
C ASN A 141 -4.69 -21.05 -4.98
N ALA A 142 -4.02 -20.50 -3.94
CA ALA A 142 -3.82 -19.07 -3.88
C ALA A 142 -2.94 -18.61 -5.05
N ALA A 143 -3.48 -17.70 -5.86
CA ALA A 143 -2.80 -17.21 -7.04
C ALA A 143 -1.49 -16.49 -6.62
N LEU A 144 -0.38 -16.88 -7.26
CA LEU A 144 0.90 -16.22 -7.07
C LEU A 144 0.84 -14.80 -7.63
N LEU A 145 1.30 -13.84 -6.85
CA LEU A 145 1.47 -12.44 -7.23
C LEU A 145 2.96 -12.10 -7.18
N PHE A 146 3.47 -11.52 -8.25
CA PHE A 146 4.78 -10.87 -8.23
C PHE A 146 4.60 -9.41 -7.85
N LEU A 147 5.38 -8.92 -6.93
CA LEU A 147 5.37 -7.53 -6.47
C LEU A 147 6.78 -6.98 -6.60
N MET A 148 6.94 -5.83 -7.25
CA MET A 148 8.24 -5.23 -7.50
C MET A 148 8.20 -3.72 -7.51
N ASN A 149 9.33 -3.10 -7.24
CA ASN A 149 9.56 -1.71 -7.63
C ASN A 149 9.76 -1.59 -9.14
N ALA A 150 9.37 -0.46 -9.72
CA ALA A 150 9.82 -0.12 -11.06
C ALA A 150 11.35 -0.07 -11.11
N PRO A 151 12.00 -0.47 -12.23
CA PRO A 151 13.45 -0.38 -12.35
C PRO A 151 13.99 1.00 -11.96
N GLY A 152 15.05 1.03 -11.16
CA GLY A 152 15.63 2.26 -10.61
C GLY A 152 14.90 2.87 -9.42
N ASN A 153 13.77 2.31 -8.98
CA ASN A 153 13.08 2.76 -7.78
C ASN A 153 13.74 2.15 -6.53
N ARG A 154 14.23 3.01 -5.63
CA ARG A 154 14.88 2.63 -4.38
C ARG A 154 13.97 2.73 -3.14
N HIS A 155 12.67 3.00 -3.32
CA HIS A 155 11.71 3.12 -2.23
C HIS A 155 11.10 1.76 -1.87
N ASP A 156 11.90 0.89 -1.23
CA ASP A 156 11.52 -0.50 -0.95
C ASP A 156 10.43 -0.62 0.12
N LEU A 157 10.31 0.37 1.02
CA LEU A 157 9.36 0.34 2.13
C LEU A 157 7.90 0.25 1.64
N GLY A 158 7.56 0.92 0.53
CA GLY A 158 6.21 0.86 -0.05
C GLY A 158 5.83 -0.54 -0.56
N VAL A 159 6.77 -1.21 -1.22
CA VAL A 159 6.61 -2.61 -1.69
C VAL A 159 6.53 -3.56 -0.50
N HIS A 160 7.37 -3.38 0.52
CA HIS A 160 7.34 -4.18 1.73
C HIS A 160 5.99 -4.07 2.45
N ILE A 161 5.50 -2.85 2.70
CA ILE A 161 4.18 -2.60 3.30
C ILE A 161 3.07 -3.29 2.52
N LEU A 162 3.08 -3.15 1.19
CA LEU A 162 2.05 -3.75 0.34
C LEU A 162 2.11 -5.28 0.38
N SER A 163 3.31 -5.87 0.42
CA SER A 163 3.48 -7.32 0.57
C SER A 163 2.85 -7.83 1.86
N VAL A 164 3.20 -7.23 3.00
CA VAL A 164 2.67 -7.61 4.31
C VAL A 164 1.14 -7.50 4.35
N TRP A 165 0.60 -6.42 3.76
CA TRP A 165 -0.85 -6.22 3.72
C TRP A 165 -1.56 -7.26 2.85
N LEU A 166 -1.04 -7.56 1.64
CA LEU A 166 -1.59 -8.56 0.74
C LEU A 166 -1.54 -9.96 1.35
N GLU A 167 -0.42 -10.33 1.97
CA GLU A 167 -0.29 -11.60 2.71
C GLU A 167 -1.29 -11.69 3.87
N GLY A 168 -1.53 -10.56 4.55
CA GLY A 168 -2.57 -10.44 5.58
C GLY A 168 -4.00 -10.59 5.05
N GLN A 169 -4.20 -10.49 3.73
CA GLN A 169 -5.46 -10.83 3.04
C GLN A 169 -5.48 -12.28 2.51
N GLY A 170 -4.41 -13.06 2.72
CA GLY A 170 -4.28 -14.43 2.25
C GLY A 170 -3.67 -14.59 0.85
N ALA A 171 -3.12 -13.53 0.27
CA ALA A 171 -2.43 -13.60 -1.02
C ALA A 171 -1.07 -14.31 -0.90
N ASN A 172 -0.65 -14.98 -1.98
CA ASN A 172 0.69 -15.55 -2.13
C ASN A 172 1.55 -14.52 -2.89
N VAL A 173 2.42 -13.79 -2.18
CA VAL A 173 3.20 -12.70 -2.75
C VAL A 173 4.68 -13.08 -2.78
N GLN A 174 5.33 -12.82 -3.90
CA GLN A 174 6.79 -12.85 -4.03
C GLN A 174 7.29 -11.47 -4.43
N ILE A 175 8.20 -10.90 -3.64
CA ILE A 175 8.90 -9.67 -3.99
C ILE A 175 10.00 -10.02 -5.00
N ILE A 176 10.01 -9.30 -6.12
CA ILE A 176 10.95 -9.46 -7.22
C ILE A 176 11.86 -8.24 -7.25
N ASP A 177 13.15 -8.46 -7.52
CA ASP A 177 14.09 -7.37 -7.77
C ASP A 177 13.69 -6.61 -9.05
N GLY A 178 13.41 -5.32 -8.91
CA GLY A 178 13.01 -4.45 -10.02
C GLY A 178 14.12 -4.19 -11.04
N ASP A 179 15.38 -4.31 -10.62
CA ASP A 179 16.56 -4.12 -11.47
C ASP A 179 17.07 -5.44 -12.11
N ALA A 180 16.31 -6.55 -11.97
CA ALA A 180 16.64 -7.81 -12.60
C ALA A 180 16.67 -7.70 -14.14
N ASP A 181 17.50 -8.52 -14.76
CA ASP A 181 17.54 -8.62 -16.24
C ASP A 181 16.17 -8.99 -16.80
N LEU A 182 15.74 -8.28 -17.85
CA LEU A 182 14.40 -8.40 -18.40
C LEU A 182 14.12 -9.81 -18.96
N ASP A 183 15.11 -10.41 -19.67
CA ASP A 183 14.94 -11.73 -20.27
C ASP A 183 14.82 -12.80 -19.15
N ALA A 184 15.68 -12.73 -18.14
CA ALA A 184 15.60 -13.61 -16.97
C ALA A 184 14.28 -13.44 -16.22
N PHE A 185 13.74 -12.22 -16.15
CA PHE A 185 12.43 -11.98 -15.56
C PHE A 185 11.30 -12.58 -16.39
N MET A 186 11.35 -12.49 -17.73
CA MET A 186 10.37 -13.14 -18.61
C MET A 186 10.42 -14.66 -18.49
N ASP A 187 11.60 -15.26 -18.40
CA ASP A 187 11.76 -16.71 -18.19
C ASP A 187 11.14 -17.13 -16.84
N ARG A 188 11.34 -16.33 -15.80
CA ARG A 188 10.76 -16.56 -14.48
C ARG A 188 9.22 -16.50 -14.51
N ILE A 189 8.65 -15.54 -15.22
CA ILE A 189 7.19 -15.45 -15.41
C ILE A 189 6.67 -16.70 -16.09
N ALA A 190 7.33 -17.16 -17.15
CA ALA A 190 6.93 -18.36 -17.89
C ALA A 190 6.99 -19.63 -17.03
N ALA A 191 7.98 -19.73 -16.13
CA ALA A 191 8.18 -20.87 -15.25
C ALA A 191 7.18 -20.88 -14.07
N GLU A 192 7.04 -19.76 -13.37
CA GLU A 192 6.26 -19.66 -12.12
C GLU A 192 4.79 -19.30 -12.34
N ARG A 193 4.45 -18.73 -13.50
CA ARG A 193 3.08 -18.40 -13.93
C ARG A 193 2.30 -17.56 -12.92
N PRO A 194 2.81 -16.38 -12.51
CA PRO A 194 2.07 -15.52 -11.60
C PRO A 194 0.76 -15.06 -12.26
N LYS A 195 -0.29 -14.89 -11.47
CA LYS A 195 -1.57 -14.33 -11.94
C LYS A 195 -1.44 -12.85 -12.32
N CYS A 196 -0.68 -12.11 -11.50
CA CYS A 196 -0.45 -10.68 -11.68
C CYS A 196 0.98 -10.30 -11.34
N ILE A 197 1.47 -9.25 -12.00
CA ILE A 197 2.67 -8.50 -11.65
C ILE A 197 2.22 -7.13 -11.17
N LEU A 198 2.55 -6.79 -9.92
CA LEU A 198 2.26 -5.51 -9.30
C LEU A 198 3.54 -4.68 -9.32
N ILE A 199 3.53 -3.51 -9.96
CA ILE A 199 4.69 -2.64 -10.10
C ILE A 199 4.44 -1.32 -9.38
N SER A 200 5.30 -0.97 -8.42
CA SER A 200 5.28 0.28 -7.68
C SER A 200 6.20 1.32 -8.34
N MET A 201 5.63 2.43 -8.79
CA MET A 201 6.38 3.58 -9.31
C MET A 201 6.45 4.69 -8.28
N ALA A 202 7.62 5.29 -8.09
CA ALA A 202 7.81 6.49 -7.27
C ALA A 202 7.95 7.76 -8.13
N LEU A 203 8.52 7.64 -9.32
CA LEU A 203 8.84 8.76 -10.20
C LEU A 203 8.28 8.53 -11.61
N SER A 204 7.95 9.62 -12.30
CA SER A 204 7.36 9.58 -13.65
C SER A 204 8.34 9.11 -14.74
N ASP A 205 9.64 9.30 -14.53
CA ASP A 205 10.71 8.89 -15.46
C ASP A 205 10.90 7.36 -15.53
N GLN A 206 10.39 6.62 -14.53
CA GLN A 206 10.36 5.15 -14.53
C GLN A 206 9.37 4.55 -15.55
N ARG A 207 8.53 5.40 -16.18
CA ARG A 207 7.48 4.96 -17.10
C ARG A 207 7.98 4.09 -18.24
N ASP A 208 9.09 4.46 -18.86
CA ASP A 208 9.60 3.75 -20.05
C ASP A 208 10.18 2.37 -19.67
N HIS A 209 10.77 2.23 -18.51
CA HIS A 209 11.19 0.93 -17.99
C HIS A 209 9.99 0.01 -17.71
N VAL A 210 8.93 0.56 -17.11
CA VAL A 210 7.69 -0.21 -16.87
C VAL A 210 7.00 -0.57 -18.20
N ALA A 211 7.06 0.31 -19.20
CA ALA A 211 6.54 0.02 -20.54
C ALA A 211 7.30 -1.13 -21.22
N ALA A 212 8.63 -1.22 -21.05
CA ALA A 212 9.43 -2.33 -21.57
C ALA A 212 9.02 -3.66 -20.90
N ILE A 213 8.79 -3.68 -19.57
CA ILE A 213 8.29 -4.86 -18.86
C ILE A 213 6.91 -5.26 -19.41
N ALA A 214 5.98 -4.30 -19.53
CA ALA A 214 4.63 -4.59 -20.04
C ALA A 214 4.66 -5.13 -21.48
N GLN A 215 5.55 -4.60 -22.33
CA GLN A 215 5.75 -5.08 -23.69
C GLN A 215 6.31 -6.51 -23.70
N GLY A 216 7.32 -6.82 -22.87
CA GLY A 216 7.86 -8.17 -22.72
C GLY A 216 6.77 -9.16 -22.30
N VAL A 217 5.95 -8.80 -21.31
CA VAL A 217 4.81 -9.62 -20.87
C VAL A 217 3.80 -9.82 -22.01
N GLN A 218 3.52 -8.80 -22.82
CA GLN A 218 2.60 -8.95 -23.98
C GLN A 218 3.14 -9.86 -25.06
N ALA A 219 4.45 -10.05 -25.18
CA ALA A 219 5.09 -10.97 -26.12
C ALA A 219 4.99 -12.44 -25.67
N LEU A 220 4.72 -12.71 -24.38
CA LEU A 220 4.56 -14.08 -23.88
C LEU A 220 3.31 -14.77 -24.47
N PRO A 221 3.28 -16.12 -24.55
CA PRO A 221 2.10 -16.88 -24.88
C PRO A 221 0.91 -16.52 -23.96
N ARG A 222 -0.30 -16.51 -24.52
CA ARG A 222 -1.49 -16.05 -23.79
C ARG A 222 -1.77 -16.84 -22.51
N ASP A 223 -1.47 -18.12 -22.49
CA ASP A 223 -1.73 -19.05 -21.38
C ASP A 223 -0.79 -18.86 -20.18
N VAL A 224 0.35 -18.17 -20.38
CA VAL A 224 1.32 -17.85 -19.31
C VAL A 224 1.40 -16.36 -18.99
N ARG A 225 0.63 -15.53 -19.71
CA ARG A 225 0.68 -14.07 -19.63
C ARG A 225 -0.05 -13.55 -18.38
N PRO A 226 0.66 -12.98 -17.38
CA PRO A 226 0.02 -12.36 -16.24
C PRO A 226 -0.61 -11.00 -16.59
N ARG A 227 -1.49 -10.50 -15.74
CA ARG A 227 -1.87 -9.08 -15.75
C ARG A 227 -0.72 -8.26 -15.20
N VAL A 228 -0.45 -7.12 -15.82
CA VAL A 228 0.49 -6.12 -15.30
C VAL A 228 -0.31 -4.97 -14.70
N ILE A 229 -0.15 -4.74 -13.42
CA ILE A 229 -0.86 -3.70 -12.66
C ILE A 229 0.16 -2.72 -12.12
N VAL A 230 0.01 -1.45 -12.43
CA VAL A 230 0.96 -0.39 -12.08
C VAL A 230 0.29 0.58 -11.12
N GLY A 231 0.94 0.83 -10.00
CA GLY A 231 0.52 1.78 -8.98
C GLY A 231 1.65 2.72 -8.56
N GLY A 232 1.41 3.42 -7.46
CA GLY A 232 2.33 4.37 -6.86
C GLY A 232 2.01 5.83 -7.18
N TYR A 233 2.81 6.75 -6.65
CA TYR A 233 2.50 8.19 -6.67
C TYR A 233 2.21 8.76 -8.07
N PRO A 234 3.02 8.50 -9.12
CA PRO A 234 2.75 9.06 -10.45
C PRO A 234 1.40 8.64 -11.04
N VAL A 235 0.94 7.43 -10.72
CA VAL A 235 -0.38 6.92 -11.14
C VAL A 235 -1.49 7.60 -10.35
N LYS A 236 -1.33 7.73 -9.02
CA LYS A 236 -2.29 8.38 -8.13
C LYS A 236 -2.51 9.84 -8.51
N ALA A 237 -1.41 10.57 -8.71
CA ALA A 237 -1.42 11.98 -9.05
C ALA A 237 -1.71 12.27 -10.54
N GLY A 238 -1.91 11.24 -11.37
CA GLY A 238 -2.19 11.44 -12.80
C GLY A 238 -1.04 12.03 -13.61
N LEU A 239 0.20 11.86 -13.14
CA LEU A 239 1.40 12.46 -13.75
C LEU A 239 1.92 11.72 -14.98
N ILE A 240 1.44 10.52 -15.24
CA ILE A 240 1.86 9.68 -16.36
C ILE A 240 0.68 9.25 -17.22
N GLN A 241 0.95 9.13 -18.52
CA GLN A 241 -0.01 8.57 -19.47
C GLN A 241 -0.07 7.05 -19.36
N ALA A 242 -1.18 6.46 -19.80
CA ALA A 242 -1.36 5.02 -19.86
C ALA A 242 -0.19 4.30 -20.54
N ILE A 243 0.13 3.11 -20.03
CA ILE A 243 1.14 2.21 -20.59
C ILE A 243 0.40 1.05 -21.28
N ALA A 244 0.72 0.81 -22.55
CA ALA A 244 0.10 -0.27 -23.31
C ALA A 244 0.42 -1.62 -22.66
N GLY A 245 -0.62 -2.43 -22.42
CA GLY A 245 -0.46 -3.74 -21.77
C GLY A 245 -0.41 -3.71 -20.24
N ALA A 246 -0.56 -2.54 -19.62
CA ALA A 246 -0.62 -2.38 -18.18
C ALA A 246 -1.93 -1.72 -17.74
N GLU A 247 -2.44 -2.13 -16.58
CA GLU A 247 -3.59 -1.55 -15.91
C GLU A 247 -3.09 -0.59 -14.83
N PHE A 248 -3.63 0.64 -14.76
CA PHE A 248 -3.30 1.58 -13.71
C PHE A 248 -4.22 1.42 -12.51
N LEU A 249 -3.61 1.29 -11.33
CA LEU A 249 -4.32 1.15 -10.07
C LEU A 249 -4.02 2.32 -9.14
N ARG A 250 -5.03 3.11 -8.82
CA ARG A 250 -4.93 4.26 -7.90
C ARG A 250 -5.35 3.89 -6.47
N ASP A 251 -6.15 2.85 -6.32
CA ASP A 251 -6.69 2.36 -5.05
C ASP A 251 -6.07 1.01 -4.68
N ALA A 252 -5.23 0.98 -3.65
CA ALA A 252 -4.67 -0.28 -3.14
C ALA A 252 -5.76 -1.23 -2.60
N GLY A 253 -6.88 -0.69 -2.11
CA GLY A 253 -8.02 -1.48 -1.63
C GLY A 253 -8.62 -2.40 -2.68
N ALA A 254 -8.54 -2.04 -3.97
CA ALA A 254 -9.02 -2.87 -5.07
C ALA A 254 -8.20 -4.16 -5.28
N LEU A 255 -6.99 -4.25 -4.74
CA LEU A 255 -6.17 -5.47 -4.79
C LEU A 255 -6.75 -6.64 -3.98
N ARG A 256 -7.72 -6.38 -3.08
CA ARG A 256 -8.42 -7.46 -2.35
C ARG A 256 -9.20 -8.41 -3.25
N SER A 257 -9.50 -7.99 -4.47
CA SER A 257 -10.26 -8.79 -5.42
C SER A 257 -9.40 -9.62 -6.37
N LEU A 258 -8.08 -9.60 -6.21
CA LEU A 258 -7.15 -10.41 -6.99
C LEU A 258 -7.14 -11.84 -6.50
#